data_7191049428ebc4a254010793b3ec5aed
#
_entry.id   7191049428ebc4a254010793b3ec5aed
#
_cell.length_a   1.000
_cell.length_b   1.000
_cell.length_c   1.000
_cell.angle_alpha   90.00
_cell.angle_beta   90.00
_cell.angle_gamma   90.00
#
_symmetry.space_group_name_H-M   'P 1'
#
loop_
_entity.id
_entity.type
_entity.pdbx_description
1 polymer ?
#
loop_
_entity_poly.entity_id
_entity_poly.type
_entity_poly.pdbx_seq_one_letter_code
_entity_poly.pdbx_strand_id
1 'polypeptide(L)'
;CMFAQTQNELHNMKHMSILAVSLLALVACTPEKKQEADYSQYVNPMIGTDFTGNTYPGAQVPFGMVQLSPDNGLPGWDRISGYFYPDTTIAGFSHTHLSGTGAGDLYDISFMPVTRPYKEAPAPLGIYSTFSHNDEAASAGYYRVLLKDYNINVELTATERCGIQRYTFPEAEASVFLNLKKAMNWDFTNDSHI
;
A
#
# COMPACT_ATOMS: atom_id res chain seq x y z
N CYS A 1 54.16 29.48 -50.53
CA CYS A 1 52.87 29.67 -49.88
C CYS A 1 52.01 28.37 -49.78
N MET A 2 52.13 27.44 -50.73
CA MET A 2 51.27 26.24 -50.77
C MET A 2 51.65 25.19 -49.74
N PHE A 3 52.92 25.06 -49.35
CA PHE A 3 53.40 24.07 -48.36
C PHE A 3 53.01 24.42 -46.88
N ALA A 4 52.85 25.69 -46.57
CA ALA A 4 52.46 26.10 -45.22
C ALA A 4 50.99 25.87 -44.90
N GLN A 5 50.11 25.89 -45.91
CA GLN A 5 48.71 25.73 -45.77
C GLN A 5 48.30 24.26 -45.51
N THR A 6 49.00 23.32 -46.16
CA THR A 6 48.78 21.86 -45.94
C THR A 6 49.23 21.38 -44.54
N GLN A 7 50.31 22.00 -43.99
CA GLN A 7 50.73 21.63 -42.61
C GLN A 7 49.82 22.11 -41.56
N ASN A 8 49.13 23.26 -41.72
CA ASN A 8 48.15 23.76 -40.77
C ASN A 8 46.85 22.94 -40.80
N GLU A 9 46.39 22.47 -41.96
CA GLU A 9 45.23 21.60 -42.07
C GLU A 9 45.48 20.23 -41.46
N LEU A 10 46.69 19.66 -41.66
CA LEU A 10 47.05 18.37 -41.05
C LEU A 10 47.14 18.46 -39.51
N HIS A 11 47.63 19.60 -39.00
CA HIS A 11 47.71 19.84 -37.55
C HIS A 11 46.31 19.99 -36.92
N ASN A 12 45.41 20.73 -37.54
CA ASN A 12 44.02 20.89 -37.12
C ASN A 12 43.22 19.58 -37.17
N MET A 13 43.43 18.75 -38.20
CA MET A 13 42.79 17.42 -38.28
C MET A 13 43.27 16.48 -37.17
N LYS A 14 44.55 16.51 -36.80
CA LYS A 14 45.06 15.69 -35.66
C LYS A 14 44.45 16.14 -34.34
N HIS A 15 44.33 17.43 -34.08
CA HIS A 15 43.71 17.94 -32.86
C HIS A 15 42.21 17.64 -32.80
N MET A 16 41.48 17.73 -33.92
CA MET A 16 40.07 17.33 -34.00
C MET A 16 39.87 15.83 -33.74
N SER A 17 40.76 14.99 -34.26
CA SER A 17 40.68 13.54 -34.03
C SER A 17 40.98 13.17 -32.58
N ILE A 18 41.94 13.83 -31.93
CA ILE A 18 42.26 13.61 -30.52
C ILE A 18 41.09 14.08 -29.62
N LEU A 19 40.46 15.20 -29.94
CA LEU A 19 39.31 15.72 -29.20
C LEU A 19 38.09 14.77 -29.32
N ALA A 20 37.85 14.22 -30.51
CA ALA A 20 36.77 13.28 -30.77
C ALA A 20 36.96 11.94 -30.00
N VAL A 21 38.20 11.43 -29.95
CA VAL A 21 38.54 10.21 -29.22
C VAL A 21 38.44 10.42 -27.71
N SER A 22 38.86 11.56 -27.20
CA SER A 22 38.70 11.87 -25.76
C SER A 22 37.23 12.10 -25.33
N LEU A 23 36.40 12.64 -26.21
CA LEU A 23 34.97 12.78 -25.95
C LEU A 23 34.24 11.42 -25.93
N LEU A 24 34.63 10.49 -26.82
CA LEU A 24 34.10 9.11 -26.80
C LEU A 24 34.52 8.33 -25.54
N ALA A 25 35.74 8.55 -25.04
CA ALA A 25 36.23 7.88 -23.84
C ALA A 25 35.50 8.34 -22.55
N LEU A 26 34.98 9.58 -22.51
CA LEU A 26 34.19 10.10 -21.39
C LEU A 26 32.79 9.52 -21.30
N VAL A 27 32.18 9.09 -22.43
CA VAL A 27 30.87 8.47 -22.46
C VAL A 27 30.92 6.99 -22.03
N ALA A 28 32.07 6.32 -22.19
CA ALA A 28 32.23 4.91 -21.81
C ALA A 28 32.42 4.67 -20.30
N CYS A 29 32.57 5.73 -19.48
CA CYS A 29 32.76 5.64 -18.03
C CYS A 29 31.50 6.01 -17.21
N THR A 30 30.31 5.95 -17.78
CA THR A 30 29.10 5.99 -16.93
C THR A 30 29.04 4.68 -16.15
N PRO A 31 29.12 4.71 -14.80
CA PRO A 31 28.96 3.49 -14.03
C PRO A 31 27.55 2.93 -14.34
N GLU A 32 27.53 1.73 -14.89
CA GLU A 32 26.29 0.97 -15.05
C GLU A 32 25.66 0.88 -13.66
N LYS A 33 24.55 1.59 -13.42
CA LYS A 33 23.79 1.44 -12.19
C LYS A 33 23.35 -0.02 -12.14
N LYS A 34 24.02 -0.82 -11.33
CA LYS A 34 23.62 -2.18 -11.04
C LYS A 34 22.19 -2.07 -10.54
N GLN A 35 21.23 -2.49 -11.34
CA GLN A 35 19.83 -2.51 -10.96
C GLN A 35 19.72 -3.49 -9.79
N GLU A 36 19.46 -2.98 -8.59
CA GLU A 36 19.23 -3.83 -7.44
C GLU A 36 18.02 -4.72 -7.75
N ALA A 37 18.15 -6.00 -7.46
CA ALA A 37 17.06 -6.93 -7.70
C ALA A 37 15.88 -6.55 -6.80
N ASP A 38 14.72 -6.35 -7.42
CA ASP A 38 13.47 -6.09 -6.70
C ASP A 38 12.91 -7.42 -6.17
N TYR A 39 13.10 -7.64 -4.87
CA TYR A 39 12.59 -8.82 -4.17
C TYR A 39 11.16 -8.65 -3.67
N SER A 40 10.56 -7.46 -3.76
CA SER A 40 9.19 -7.19 -3.29
C SER A 40 8.15 -8.07 -4.00
N GLN A 41 8.41 -8.46 -5.24
CA GLN A 41 7.56 -9.36 -6.02
C GLN A 41 7.38 -10.76 -5.41
N TYR A 42 8.25 -11.18 -4.50
CA TYR A 42 8.16 -12.46 -3.80
C TYR A 42 7.41 -12.37 -2.47
N VAL A 43 7.03 -11.16 -2.06
CA VAL A 43 6.26 -10.94 -0.84
C VAL A 43 4.78 -11.21 -1.13
N ASN A 44 4.18 -12.15 -0.42
CA ASN A 44 2.75 -12.40 -0.47
C ASN A 44 2.12 -12.05 0.89
N PRO A 45 1.48 -10.88 1.02
CA PRO A 45 0.86 -10.44 2.27
C PRO A 45 -0.33 -11.28 2.72
N MET A 46 -0.88 -12.14 1.86
CA MET A 46 -2.00 -13.03 2.22
C MET A 46 -1.55 -14.24 3.03
N ILE A 47 -0.25 -14.51 3.15
CA ILE A 47 0.26 -15.62 3.95
C ILE A 47 -0.04 -15.38 5.43
N GLY A 48 -0.70 -16.36 6.07
CA GLY A 48 -1.08 -16.33 7.49
C GLY A 48 -2.41 -15.62 7.78
N THR A 49 -3.14 -15.17 6.76
CA THR A 49 -4.46 -14.54 6.95
C THR A 49 -5.60 -15.54 7.18
N ASP A 50 -5.31 -16.83 7.15
CA ASP A 50 -6.25 -17.92 7.42
C ASP A 50 -5.81 -18.75 8.65
N PHE A 51 -6.70 -19.61 9.13
CA PHE A 51 -6.53 -20.44 10.34
C PHE A 51 -6.08 -19.59 11.54
N THR A 52 -5.00 -19.97 12.17
CA THR A 52 -4.42 -19.33 13.36
C THR A 52 -3.20 -18.48 13.06
N GLY A 53 -2.99 -18.10 11.81
CA GLY A 53 -1.84 -17.30 11.40
C GLY A 53 -1.89 -15.86 11.91
N ASN A 54 -3.09 -15.30 12.03
CA ASN A 54 -3.34 -13.95 12.59
C ASN A 54 -2.43 -12.89 11.99
N THR A 55 -2.41 -12.83 10.65
CA THR A 55 -1.78 -11.75 9.89
C THR A 55 -2.81 -10.95 9.11
N TYR A 56 -2.44 -9.79 8.64
CA TYR A 56 -3.29 -8.92 7.83
C TYR A 56 -2.60 -8.60 6.49
N PRO A 57 -3.38 -8.42 5.39
CA PRO A 57 -2.83 -8.25 4.05
C PRO A 57 -2.51 -6.79 3.70
N GLY A 58 -2.70 -5.86 4.63
CA GLY A 58 -2.67 -4.43 4.38
C GLY A 58 -1.28 -3.86 4.10
N ALA A 59 -1.28 -2.57 3.81
CA ALA A 59 -0.08 -1.83 3.46
C ALA A 59 0.72 -1.41 4.69
N GLN A 60 1.98 -1.77 4.72
CA GLN A 60 2.96 -1.32 5.71
C GLN A 60 4.35 -1.29 5.10
N VAL A 61 5.25 -0.54 5.72
CA VAL A 61 6.70 -0.64 5.49
C VAL A 61 7.35 -1.36 6.67
N PRO A 62 8.50 -2.01 6.48
CA PRO A 62 9.21 -2.68 7.57
C PRO A 62 9.45 -1.72 8.74
N PHE A 63 9.03 -2.13 9.95
CA PHE A 63 9.14 -1.35 11.19
C PHE A 63 8.42 0.01 11.19
N GLY A 64 7.44 0.21 10.27
CA GLY A 64 6.60 1.41 10.26
C GLY A 64 5.65 1.48 11.44
N MET A 65 5.25 2.70 11.80
CA MET A 65 4.23 2.98 12.83
C MET A 65 2.80 2.77 12.31
N VAL A 66 2.64 2.70 10.99
CA VAL A 66 1.34 2.54 10.33
C VAL A 66 1.24 1.16 9.69
N GLN A 67 0.18 0.43 10.06
CA GLN A 67 -0.23 -0.84 9.50
C GLN A 67 -1.65 -0.68 8.97
N LEU A 68 -1.77 -0.15 7.75
CA LEU A 68 -3.06 0.20 7.14
C LEU A 68 -3.68 -1.02 6.47
N SER A 69 -4.78 -1.54 7.01
CA SER A 69 -5.39 -2.79 6.55
C SER A 69 -6.91 -2.78 6.65
N PRO A 70 -7.61 -3.64 5.88
CA PRO A 70 -9.02 -3.88 6.07
C PRO A 70 -9.31 -4.60 7.38
N ASP A 71 -10.45 -4.27 7.98
CA ASP A 71 -11.06 -4.94 9.12
C ASP A 71 -12.31 -5.67 8.68
N ASN A 72 -12.42 -6.97 8.93
CA ASN A 72 -13.64 -7.73 8.60
C ASN A 72 -14.82 -7.38 9.51
N GLY A 73 -14.55 -6.85 10.71
CA GLY A 73 -15.56 -6.31 11.62
C GLY A 73 -16.21 -7.35 12.55
N LEU A 74 -15.86 -8.61 12.41
CA LEU A 74 -16.37 -9.68 13.28
C LEU A 74 -15.33 -9.99 14.39
N PRO A 75 -15.79 -10.29 15.63
CA PRO A 75 -14.90 -10.70 16.70
C PRO A 75 -14.51 -12.17 16.54
N GLY A 76 -13.42 -12.55 17.16
CA GLY A 76 -12.96 -13.94 17.22
C GLY A 76 -11.46 -14.04 17.37
N TRP A 77 -10.99 -15.15 17.93
CA TRP A 77 -9.57 -15.42 18.11
C TRP A 77 -8.81 -15.43 16.78
N ASP A 78 -9.43 -16.02 15.74
CA ASP A 78 -8.85 -16.11 14.40
C ASP A 78 -8.87 -14.76 13.65
N ARG A 79 -9.48 -13.72 14.23
CA ARG A 79 -9.65 -12.37 13.67
C ARG A 79 -8.90 -11.29 14.44
N ILE A 80 -7.98 -11.72 15.30
CA ILE A 80 -7.23 -10.81 16.18
C ILE A 80 -6.41 -9.77 15.41
N SER A 81 -5.98 -10.10 14.20
CA SER A 81 -5.27 -9.18 13.31
C SER A 81 -6.18 -8.23 12.51
N GLY A 82 -7.51 -8.30 12.68
CA GLY A 82 -8.52 -7.53 11.94
C GLY A 82 -9.02 -8.19 10.67
N TYR A 83 -8.20 -8.99 10.03
CA TYR A 83 -8.54 -9.68 8.79
C TYR A 83 -8.51 -11.20 8.99
N PHE A 84 -9.51 -11.88 8.42
CA PHE A 84 -9.58 -13.33 8.36
C PHE A 84 -10.04 -13.75 6.97
N TYR A 85 -9.21 -14.48 6.24
CA TYR A 85 -9.42 -14.78 4.81
C TYR A 85 -10.80 -15.39 4.49
N PRO A 86 -11.39 -16.31 5.30
CA PRO A 86 -12.73 -16.84 5.02
C PRO A 86 -13.88 -15.83 5.14
N ASP A 87 -13.67 -14.66 5.73
CA ASP A 87 -14.71 -13.65 5.87
C ASP A 87 -14.99 -12.95 4.53
N THR A 88 -16.23 -12.50 4.35
CA THR A 88 -16.69 -11.86 3.11
C THR A 88 -17.18 -10.42 3.34
N THR A 89 -16.89 -9.86 4.51
CA THR A 89 -17.26 -8.49 4.88
C THR A 89 -16.07 -7.65 5.23
N ILE A 90 -16.15 -6.35 4.96
CA ILE A 90 -15.24 -5.32 5.43
C ILE A 90 -16.06 -4.25 6.14
N ALA A 91 -15.69 -3.91 7.37
CA ALA A 91 -16.34 -2.91 8.20
C ALA A 91 -15.47 -1.66 8.46
N GLY A 92 -14.38 -1.53 7.76
CA GLY A 92 -13.50 -0.38 7.81
C GLY A 92 -12.05 -0.69 7.42
N PHE A 93 -11.24 0.36 7.43
CA PHE A 93 -9.81 0.33 7.18
C PHE A 93 -9.13 1.14 8.26
N SER A 94 -8.51 0.45 9.21
CA SER A 94 -7.83 1.09 10.34
C SER A 94 -6.33 1.24 10.10
N HIS A 95 -5.69 2.12 10.85
CA HIS A 95 -4.29 2.50 10.63
C HIS A 95 -3.31 1.68 11.48
N THR A 96 -3.82 0.94 12.45
CA THR A 96 -2.98 0.16 13.37
C THR A 96 -3.48 -1.28 13.45
N HIS A 97 -2.58 -2.23 13.23
CA HIS A 97 -2.83 -3.66 13.32
C HIS A 97 -1.67 -4.36 13.98
N LEU A 98 -1.96 -5.45 14.66
CA LEU A 98 -0.98 -6.32 15.26
C LEU A 98 -1.06 -7.69 14.59
N SER A 99 0.07 -8.23 14.13
CA SER A 99 0.17 -9.59 13.62
C SER A 99 0.59 -10.55 14.73
N GLY A 100 0.10 -11.79 14.63
CA GLY A 100 0.33 -12.83 15.63
C GLY A 100 -0.80 -12.96 16.63
N THR A 101 -0.68 -13.93 17.53
CA THR A 101 -1.68 -14.22 18.56
C THR A 101 -1.32 -13.54 19.88
N GLY A 102 -2.32 -13.26 20.71
CA GLY A 102 -2.15 -12.98 22.14
C GLY A 102 -2.62 -11.61 22.62
N ALA A 103 -2.88 -10.65 21.77
CA ALA A 103 -3.44 -9.36 22.16
C ALA A 103 -4.54 -8.93 21.18
N GLY A 104 -5.68 -8.56 21.70
CA GLY A 104 -6.76 -7.90 20.94
C GLY A 104 -6.64 -6.42 21.17
N ASP A 105 -5.72 -5.77 20.48
CA ASP A 105 -5.39 -4.35 20.67
C ASP A 105 -5.33 -3.65 19.31
N LEU A 106 -5.35 -2.30 19.31
CA LEU A 106 -5.26 -1.47 18.12
C LEU A 106 -6.61 -1.31 17.38
N TYR A 107 -6.59 -1.15 16.06
CA TYR A 107 -7.66 -0.73 15.14
C TYR A 107 -8.00 0.75 15.23
N ASP A 108 -7.03 1.55 15.62
CA ASP A 108 -7.22 2.98 15.75
C ASP A 108 -7.49 3.63 14.40
N ILE A 109 -8.34 4.65 14.44
CA ILE A 109 -8.63 5.53 13.30
C ILE A 109 -9.11 4.71 12.09
N SER A 110 -10.28 4.10 12.25
CA SER A 110 -10.91 3.29 11.20
C SER A 110 -11.83 4.14 10.32
N PHE A 111 -11.60 4.07 9.00
CA PHE A 111 -12.42 4.74 7.98
C PHE A 111 -13.25 3.74 7.21
N MET A 112 -14.51 4.08 6.90
CA MET A 112 -15.38 3.30 6.03
C MET A 112 -16.01 4.19 4.97
N PRO A 113 -15.58 4.10 3.70
CA PRO A 113 -16.23 4.80 2.59
C PRO A 113 -17.51 4.09 2.19
N VAL A 114 -18.56 4.85 1.93
CA VAL A 114 -19.89 4.35 1.53
C VAL A 114 -20.55 5.25 0.50
N THR A 115 -21.53 4.72 -0.21
CA THR A 115 -22.56 5.48 -0.94
C THR A 115 -23.91 5.30 -0.27
N ARG A 116 -24.87 6.19 -0.54
CA ARG A 116 -26.22 6.06 0.00
C ARG A 116 -27.14 5.24 -0.92
N PRO A 117 -28.04 4.42 -0.38
CA PRO A 117 -28.15 4.06 1.04
C PRO A 117 -26.99 3.14 1.48
N TYR A 118 -26.52 3.28 2.71
CA TYR A 118 -25.48 2.39 3.26
C TYR A 118 -26.10 1.24 4.07
N LYS A 119 -25.33 0.15 4.20
CA LYS A 119 -25.69 -1.03 5.01
C LYS A 119 -25.14 -0.90 6.42
N GLU A 120 -25.99 -1.19 7.37
CA GLU A 120 -25.62 -1.24 8.78
C GLU A 120 -26.22 -2.50 9.42
N ALA A 121 -25.43 -3.19 10.19
CA ALA A 121 -25.84 -4.35 10.99
C ALA A 121 -25.66 -4.02 12.49
N PRO A 122 -26.32 -4.77 13.39
CA PRO A 122 -26.05 -4.67 14.82
C PRO A 122 -24.56 -4.85 15.12
N ALA A 123 -24.11 -4.24 16.23
CA ALA A 123 -22.76 -4.47 16.72
C ALA A 123 -22.48 -5.99 16.85
N PRO A 124 -21.25 -6.44 16.59
CA PRO A 124 -20.05 -5.64 16.43
C PRO A 124 -19.77 -5.14 15.00
N LEU A 125 -20.51 -5.59 13.99
CA LEU A 125 -20.20 -5.30 12.58
C LEU A 125 -20.39 -3.81 12.22
N GLY A 126 -21.52 -3.21 12.60
CA GLY A 126 -21.83 -1.81 12.27
C GLY A 126 -22.01 -1.57 10.77
N ILE A 127 -21.45 -0.50 10.25
CA ILE A 127 -21.44 -0.18 8.81
C ILE A 127 -20.42 -1.07 8.12
N TYR A 128 -20.84 -1.74 7.04
CA TYR A 128 -20.01 -2.72 6.34
C TYR A 128 -20.33 -2.78 4.84
N SER A 129 -19.45 -3.41 4.08
CA SER A 129 -19.68 -3.88 2.72
C SER A 129 -19.26 -5.33 2.57
N THR A 130 -19.91 -6.04 1.67
CA THR A 130 -19.41 -7.32 1.18
C THR A 130 -18.28 -7.09 0.17
N PHE A 131 -17.35 -8.05 0.07
CA PHE A 131 -16.29 -8.07 -0.93
C PHE A 131 -16.08 -9.48 -1.49
N SER A 132 -15.14 -9.61 -2.41
CA SER A 132 -14.72 -10.89 -2.98
C SER A 132 -13.22 -10.90 -3.17
N HIS A 133 -12.56 -12.01 -2.87
CA HIS A 133 -11.12 -12.19 -3.13
C HIS A 133 -10.75 -12.10 -4.61
N ASN A 134 -11.71 -12.28 -5.54
CA ASN A 134 -11.49 -12.04 -6.96
C ASN A 134 -11.27 -10.55 -7.28
N ASP A 135 -11.77 -9.66 -6.41
CA ASP A 135 -11.70 -8.21 -6.55
C ASP A 135 -10.74 -7.59 -5.50
N GLU A 136 -9.90 -8.42 -4.90
CA GLU A 136 -8.90 -8.07 -3.90
C GLU A 136 -7.49 -8.32 -4.41
N ALA A 137 -6.54 -7.49 -4.04
CA ALA A 137 -5.13 -7.75 -4.29
C ALA A 137 -4.24 -7.11 -3.22
N ALA A 138 -3.18 -7.81 -2.86
CA ALA A 138 -2.17 -7.35 -1.92
C ALA A 138 -0.77 -7.58 -2.48
N SER A 139 0.12 -6.64 -2.23
CA SER A 139 1.56 -6.75 -2.51
C SER A 139 2.33 -5.97 -1.45
N ALA A 140 3.64 -6.05 -1.43
CA ALA A 140 4.46 -5.33 -0.48
C ALA A 140 4.12 -3.82 -0.49
N GLY A 141 3.63 -3.30 0.64
CA GLY A 141 3.27 -1.89 0.81
C GLY A 141 2.01 -1.41 0.09
N TYR A 142 1.23 -2.31 -0.48
CA TYR A 142 0.01 -1.95 -1.22
C TYR A 142 -1.09 -2.99 -1.01
N TYR A 143 -2.33 -2.50 -0.87
CA TYR A 143 -3.55 -3.30 -0.83
C TYR A 143 -4.65 -2.62 -1.62
N ARG A 144 -5.52 -3.40 -2.27
CA ARG A 144 -6.74 -2.90 -2.91
C ARG A 144 -7.87 -3.88 -2.78
N VAL A 145 -9.12 -3.37 -2.76
CA VAL A 145 -10.35 -4.16 -2.75
C VAL A 145 -11.53 -3.37 -3.32
N LEU A 146 -12.48 -4.06 -3.92
CA LEU A 146 -13.77 -3.50 -4.32
C LEU A 146 -14.81 -3.75 -3.22
N LEU A 147 -15.35 -2.69 -2.64
CA LEU A 147 -16.53 -2.73 -1.77
C LEU A 147 -17.78 -2.90 -2.64
N LYS A 148 -18.29 -4.14 -2.73
CA LYS A 148 -19.33 -4.53 -3.71
C LYS A 148 -20.65 -3.83 -3.50
N ASP A 149 -21.05 -3.60 -2.26
CA ASP A 149 -22.33 -3.00 -1.93
C ASP A 149 -22.40 -1.52 -2.31
N TYR A 150 -21.24 -0.87 -2.47
CA TYR A 150 -21.12 0.56 -2.75
C TYR A 150 -20.45 0.83 -4.10
N ASN A 151 -19.94 -0.19 -4.77
CA ASN A 151 -19.11 -0.07 -5.97
C ASN A 151 -17.95 0.93 -5.79
N ILE A 152 -17.29 0.88 -4.63
CA ILE A 152 -16.16 1.73 -4.29
C ILE A 152 -14.88 0.91 -4.37
N ASN A 153 -13.94 1.36 -5.19
CA ASN A 153 -12.60 0.79 -5.17
C ASN A 153 -11.77 1.49 -4.09
N VAL A 154 -11.20 0.71 -3.18
CA VAL A 154 -10.33 1.18 -2.10
C VAL A 154 -8.91 0.74 -2.38
N GLU A 155 -7.96 1.65 -2.24
CA GLU A 155 -6.53 1.39 -2.38
C GLU A 155 -5.79 1.97 -1.17
N LEU A 156 -4.89 1.20 -0.62
CA LEU A 156 -4.13 1.52 0.59
C LEU A 156 -2.64 1.48 0.30
N THR A 157 -1.91 2.45 0.82
CA THR A 157 -0.44 2.42 0.89
C THR A 157 0.04 3.13 2.16
N ALA A 158 1.24 2.86 2.59
CA ALA A 158 1.79 3.44 3.81
C ALA A 158 3.26 3.83 3.65
N THR A 159 3.67 4.82 4.42
CA THR A 159 5.06 5.13 4.74
C THR A 159 5.34 4.74 6.19
N GLU A 160 6.51 5.05 6.70
CA GLU A 160 6.85 4.76 8.10
C GLU A 160 5.87 5.38 9.11
N ARG A 161 5.25 6.53 8.78
CA ARG A 161 4.43 7.32 9.72
C ARG A 161 3.09 7.77 9.16
N CYS A 162 2.80 7.52 7.88
CA CYS A 162 1.58 7.99 7.24
C CYS A 162 0.90 6.86 6.49
N GLY A 163 -0.40 6.70 6.68
CA GLY A 163 -1.27 5.88 5.85
C GLY A 163 -1.96 6.74 4.80
N ILE A 164 -2.07 6.24 3.58
CA ILE A 164 -2.80 6.89 2.49
C ILE A 164 -3.89 5.94 2.02
N GLN A 165 -5.12 6.41 2.02
CA GLN A 165 -6.29 5.70 1.52
C GLN A 165 -6.85 6.46 0.31
N ARG A 166 -7.00 5.77 -0.81
CA ARG A 166 -7.64 6.30 -2.02
C ARG A 166 -8.96 5.59 -2.24
N TYR A 167 -10.03 6.36 -2.36
CA TYR A 167 -11.38 5.85 -2.64
C TYR A 167 -11.83 6.33 -4.01
N THR A 168 -12.18 5.41 -4.89
CA THR A 168 -12.80 5.72 -6.16
C THR A 168 -14.28 5.43 -6.05
N PHE A 169 -15.09 6.48 -5.94
CA PHE A 169 -16.54 6.41 -5.84
C PHE A 169 -17.20 6.32 -7.22
N PRO A 170 -18.35 5.63 -7.37
CA PRO A 170 -19.23 5.79 -8.52
C PRO A 170 -19.89 7.18 -8.47
N GLU A 171 -20.65 7.52 -9.52
CA GLU A 171 -21.55 8.72 -9.50
C GLU A 171 -22.70 8.48 -8.51
N ALA A 172 -22.48 8.82 -7.24
CA ALA A 172 -23.45 8.64 -6.15
C ALA A 172 -23.14 9.62 -5.01
N GLU A 173 -24.07 9.76 -4.07
CA GLU A 173 -23.81 10.51 -2.84
C GLU A 173 -22.78 9.74 -1.99
N ALA A 174 -21.57 10.28 -1.94
CA ALA A 174 -20.43 9.68 -1.26
C ALA A 174 -20.29 10.20 0.18
N SER A 175 -19.93 9.31 1.09
CA SER A 175 -19.60 9.64 2.48
C SER A 175 -18.45 8.77 2.98
N VAL A 176 -17.74 9.27 3.97
CA VAL A 176 -16.71 8.50 4.68
C VAL A 176 -17.02 8.58 6.17
N PHE A 177 -17.24 7.43 6.78
CA PHE A 177 -17.41 7.33 8.24
C PHE A 177 -16.05 7.17 8.91
N LEU A 178 -15.82 7.94 9.96
CA LEU A 178 -14.70 7.77 10.86
C LEU A 178 -15.20 7.11 12.14
N ASN A 179 -14.73 5.91 12.43
CA ASN A 179 -15.09 5.18 13.64
C ASN A 179 -13.99 5.34 14.69
N LEU A 180 -14.24 6.17 15.69
CA LEU A 180 -13.33 6.40 16.82
C LEU A 180 -13.52 5.42 17.97
N LYS A 181 -14.52 4.54 17.88
CA LYS A 181 -14.83 3.51 18.87
C LYS A 181 -14.49 2.11 18.39
N LYS A 182 -13.78 2.01 17.27
CA LYS A 182 -13.33 0.72 16.78
C LYS A 182 -12.38 0.11 17.81
N ALA A 183 -12.67 -1.09 18.20
CA ALA A 183 -11.88 -1.85 19.16
C ALA A 183 -11.98 -3.32 18.83
N MET A 184 -11.04 -4.11 19.32
CA MET A 184 -10.94 -5.52 19.05
C MET A 184 -11.46 -6.33 20.24
N ASN A 185 -12.37 -7.28 19.96
CA ASN A 185 -12.85 -8.30 20.90
C ASN A 185 -13.21 -7.76 22.29
N TRP A 186 -12.26 -7.75 23.22
CA TRP A 186 -12.43 -7.41 24.62
C TRP A 186 -11.82 -6.05 25.01
N ASP A 187 -11.12 -5.39 24.08
CA ASP A 187 -10.67 -4.02 24.30
C ASP A 187 -11.77 -3.04 23.90
N PHE A 188 -11.96 -2.04 24.72
CA PHE A 188 -12.99 -1.03 24.53
C PHE A 188 -12.37 0.35 24.57
N THR A 189 -12.73 1.18 23.61
CA THR A 189 -12.40 2.59 23.65
C THR A 189 -13.19 3.28 24.75
N ASN A 190 -12.49 3.78 25.76
CA ASN A 190 -13.11 4.45 26.91
C ASN A 190 -13.51 5.88 26.59
N ASP A 191 -12.67 6.60 25.85
CA ASP A 191 -12.88 7.98 25.44
C ASP A 191 -12.23 8.25 24.08
N SER A 192 -12.93 8.94 23.20
CA SER A 192 -12.41 9.37 21.90
C SER A 192 -13.11 10.66 21.48
N HIS A 193 -12.32 11.63 21.10
CA HIS A 193 -12.80 12.91 20.58
C HIS A 193 -11.84 13.46 19.52
N ILE A 194 -12.39 14.31 18.66
CA ILE A 194 -11.64 15.00 17.60
C ILE A 194 -11.62 16.50 17.93
#